data_2bd348649b5db21509f98df43fe1fe12
#
_entry.id   2bd348649b5db21509f98df43fe1fe12
#
_cell.length_a   1.000
_cell.length_b   1.000
_cell.length_c   1.000
_cell.angle_alpha   90.00
_cell.angle_beta   90.00
_cell.angle_gamma   90.00
#
_symmetry.space_group_name_H-M   'P 1'
#
loop_
_entity.id
_entity.type
_entity.pdbx_description
1 polymer ?
#
loop_
_entity_poly.entity_id
_entity_poly.type
_entity_poly.pdbx_seq_one_letter_code
_entity_poly.pdbx_strand_id
1 'polypeptide(L)'
;MNNNFCIGLDLGQASDYTALAVVEKLEGNGASSSRNCIALHLRHLERYPLRTPYPEIAERVAALMRSDVLTVSTTNDLLQEIRVPPELVIDQTGVGAPVADLLRERDLIFRSVVITGGDKVNREGRVYRVPKRDLVSALEVSLQTGVLKAAEGLELWPALRQEM
;
A
#
# COMPACT_ATOMS: atom_id res chain seq x y z
N MET A 1 -1.99 5.33 -16.90
CA MET A 1 -0.60 5.50 -16.44
C MET A 1 -0.55 5.15 -14.98
N ASN A 2 0.41 4.33 -14.56
CA ASN A 2 0.48 3.85 -13.18
C ASN A 2 1.71 4.47 -12.52
N ASN A 3 1.54 4.92 -11.26
CA ASN A 3 2.67 5.20 -10.39
C ASN A 3 3.28 3.86 -9.94
N ASN A 4 4.60 3.84 -9.79
CA ASN A 4 5.30 2.65 -9.33
C ASN A 4 5.23 2.47 -7.80
N PHE A 5 4.77 3.47 -7.05
CA PHE A 5 4.66 3.40 -5.60
C PHE A 5 3.23 3.05 -5.17
N CYS A 6 3.14 2.19 -4.16
CA CYS A 6 1.92 1.84 -3.46
C CYS A 6 2.11 2.06 -1.96
N ILE A 7 1.18 2.75 -1.34
CA ILE A 7 1.11 2.94 0.11
C ILE A 7 0.03 2.01 0.66
N GLY A 8 0.39 1.10 1.53
CA GLY A 8 -0.52 0.26 2.30
C GLY A 8 -0.72 0.85 3.69
N LEU A 9 -1.95 0.98 4.15
CA LEU A 9 -2.31 1.46 5.48
C LEU A 9 -3.20 0.43 6.16
N ASP A 10 -2.71 -0.11 7.26
CA ASP A 10 -3.46 -0.96 8.19
C ASP A 10 -3.84 -0.13 9.43
N LEU A 11 -5.13 -0.06 9.74
CA LEU A 11 -5.68 0.80 10.77
C LEU A 11 -5.94 -0.01 12.05
N GLY A 12 -5.06 0.17 13.02
CA GLY A 12 -5.22 -0.42 14.34
C GLY A 12 -6.34 0.24 15.17
N GLN A 13 -6.92 -0.53 16.07
CA GLN A 13 -7.82 -0.04 17.12
C GLN A 13 -7.03 0.38 18.37
N ALA A 14 -7.73 0.71 19.45
CA ALA A 14 -7.12 1.26 20.68
C ALA A 14 -5.97 0.41 21.27
N SER A 15 -5.97 -0.91 21.04
CA SER A 15 -4.96 -1.88 21.50
C SER A 15 -4.02 -2.35 20.38
N ASP A 16 -4.32 -2.02 19.12
CA ASP A 16 -3.55 -2.45 17.97
C ASP A 16 -2.87 -1.27 17.31
N TYR A 17 -1.67 -1.47 16.80
CA TYR A 17 -0.92 -0.43 16.13
C TYR A 17 -1.47 -0.18 14.73
N THR A 18 -1.58 1.09 14.35
CA THR A 18 -1.69 1.45 12.94
C THR A 18 -0.32 1.33 12.29
N ALA A 19 -0.25 0.71 11.13
CA ALA A 19 0.96 0.53 10.36
C ALA A 19 0.83 1.05 8.93
N LEU A 20 1.94 1.55 8.39
CA LEU A 20 2.04 2.04 7.02
C LEU A 20 3.26 1.44 6.35
N ALA A 21 3.08 0.97 5.12
CA ALA A 21 4.15 0.48 4.28
C ALA A 21 4.16 1.19 2.92
N VAL A 22 5.34 1.51 2.40
CA VAL A 22 5.52 2.01 1.03
C VAL A 22 6.28 0.97 0.24
N VAL A 23 5.66 0.49 -0.83
CA VAL A 23 6.24 -0.50 -1.75
C VAL A 23 6.42 0.14 -3.12
N GLU A 24 7.62 0.00 -3.67
CA GLU A 24 7.93 0.36 -5.05
C GLU A 24 7.89 -0.89 -5.92
N LYS A 25 7.16 -0.80 -7.01
CA LYS A 25 7.11 -1.80 -8.07
C LYS A 25 8.15 -1.47 -9.13
N LEU A 26 9.10 -2.35 -9.34
CA LEU A 26 10.10 -2.24 -10.40
C LEU A 26 9.75 -3.17 -11.55
N GLU A 27 9.61 -2.61 -12.75
CA GLU A 27 9.46 -3.38 -13.97
C GLU A 27 10.85 -3.70 -14.51
N GLY A 28 11.17 -4.97 -14.67
CA GLY A 28 12.43 -5.37 -15.27
C GLY A 28 12.42 -5.14 -16.78
N ASN A 29 13.39 -4.41 -17.30
CA ASN A 29 13.68 -4.30 -18.74
C ASN A 29 14.33 -5.59 -19.23
N GLY A 30 13.64 -6.72 -19.15
CA GLY A 30 14.11 -7.97 -19.71
C GLY A 30 13.85 -8.00 -21.22
N ALA A 31 14.89 -8.07 -22.03
CA ALA A 31 14.85 -8.23 -23.49
C ALA A 31 14.28 -9.56 -23.97
N SER A 32 13.57 -10.30 -23.13
CA SER A 32 12.89 -11.56 -23.47
C SER A 32 11.39 -11.44 -23.24
N SER A 33 10.65 -11.60 -24.30
CA SER A 33 9.21 -11.43 -24.49
C SER A 33 8.29 -12.37 -23.68
N SER A 34 8.61 -12.75 -22.46
CA SER A 34 7.81 -13.79 -21.78
C SER A 34 7.62 -13.67 -20.28
N ARG A 35 7.94 -12.61 -19.60
CA ARG A 35 7.44 -12.29 -18.24
C ARG A 35 8.10 -10.99 -17.78
N ASN A 36 7.31 -9.93 -17.61
CA ASN A 36 7.73 -8.77 -16.86
C ASN A 36 8.14 -9.26 -15.46
N CYS A 37 9.42 -9.33 -15.20
CA CYS A 37 9.92 -9.67 -13.88
C CYS A 37 9.63 -8.44 -13.00
N ILE A 38 8.55 -8.52 -12.22
CA ILE A 38 8.16 -7.48 -11.27
C ILE A 38 8.98 -7.73 -10.00
N ALA A 39 9.80 -6.77 -9.62
CA ALA A 39 10.37 -6.74 -8.28
C ALA A 39 9.58 -5.75 -7.43
N LEU A 40 9.31 -6.11 -6.19
CA LEU A 40 8.65 -5.29 -5.19
C LEU A 40 9.68 -4.91 -4.13
N HIS A 41 9.91 -3.63 -3.94
CA HIS A 41 10.83 -3.13 -2.93
C HIS A 41 10.05 -2.43 -1.82
N LEU A 42 10.06 -3.00 -0.62
CA LEU A 42 9.58 -2.32 0.58
C LEU A 42 10.57 -1.18 0.90
N ARG A 43 10.15 0.06 0.68
CA ARG A 43 10.97 1.27 0.81
C ARG A 43 10.82 1.96 2.16
N HIS A 44 9.65 1.85 2.76
CA HIS A 44 9.36 2.45 4.06
C HIS A 44 8.38 1.57 4.83
N LEU A 45 8.57 1.53 6.13
CA LEU A 45 7.70 0.85 7.08
C LEU A 45 7.62 1.69 8.35
N GLU A 46 6.43 2.08 8.72
CA GLU A 46 6.15 2.91 9.89
C GLU A 46 5.06 2.26 10.74
N ARG A 47 5.21 2.34 12.05
CA ARG A 47 4.20 1.95 13.01
C ARG A 47 3.91 3.15 13.91
N TYR A 48 2.65 3.58 13.90
CA TYR A 48 2.22 4.71 14.71
C TYR A 48 2.10 4.29 16.18
N PRO A 49 2.44 5.19 17.11
CA PRO A 49 2.19 4.94 18.55
C PRO A 49 0.73 4.57 18.80
N LEU A 50 0.50 3.72 19.82
CA LEU A 50 -0.87 3.39 20.21
C LEU A 50 -1.64 4.67 20.56
N ARG A 51 -2.91 4.72 20.18
CA ARG A 51 -3.82 5.84 20.39
C ARG A 51 -3.48 7.12 19.62
N THR A 52 -2.64 7.04 18.58
CA THR A 52 -2.48 8.16 17.64
C THR A 52 -3.84 8.51 17.05
N PRO A 53 -4.28 9.77 17.12
CA PRO A 53 -5.59 10.17 16.59
C PRO A 53 -5.68 9.93 15.08
N TYR A 54 -6.79 9.40 14.61
CA TYR A 54 -7.01 9.16 13.18
C TYR A 54 -6.87 10.42 12.29
N PRO A 55 -7.27 11.62 12.72
CA PRO A 55 -6.99 12.84 11.96
C PRO A 55 -5.50 13.08 11.72
N GLU A 56 -4.64 12.77 12.71
CA GLU A 56 -3.19 12.90 12.58
C GLU A 56 -2.62 11.87 11.60
N ILE A 57 -3.09 10.62 11.67
CA ILE A 57 -2.74 9.58 10.70
C ILE A 57 -3.15 10.01 9.28
N ALA A 58 -4.36 10.53 9.11
CA ALA A 58 -4.85 10.99 7.81
C ALA A 58 -4.01 12.16 7.25
N GLU A 59 -3.53 13.09 8.10
CA GLU A 59 -2.62 14.17 7.69
C GLU A 59 -1.28 13.62 7.20
N ARG A 60 -0.69 12.69 7.94
CA ARG A 60 0.60 12.06 7.54
C ARG A 60 0.47 11.30 6.23
N VAL A 61 -0.60 10.53 6.05
CA VAL A 61 -0.90 9.84 4.79
C VAL A 61 -1.07 10.85 3.66
N ALA A 62 -1.81 11.94 3.88
CA ALA A 62 -1.99 13.00 2.88
C ALA A 62 -0.67 13.66 2.49
N ALA A 63 0.23 13.90 3.46
CA ALA A 63 1.56 14.44 3.20
C ALA A 63 2.39 13.48 2.35
N LEU A 64 2.37 12.18 2.63
CA LEU A 64 3.06 11.16 1.83
C LEU A 64 2.49 11.08 0.40
N MET A 65 1.18 11.09 0.25
CA MET A 65 0.50 11.05 -1.06
C MET A 65 0.85 12.26 -1.95
N ARG A 66 1.21 13.40 -1.35
CA ARG A 66 1.61 14.63 -2.05
C ARG A 66 3.12 14.81 -2.14
N SER A 67 3.89 13.87 -1.59
CA SER A 67 5.36 13.94 -1.57
C SER A 67 5.94 13.84 -2.98
N ASP A 68 6.87 14.73 -3.31
CA ASP A 68 7.60 14.69 -4.57
C ASP A 68 8.41 13.40 -4.76
N VAL A 69 8.86 12.80 -3.66
CA VAL A 69 9.63 11.55 -3.67
C VAL A 69 8.79 10.36 -4.18
N LEU A 70 7.49 10.35 -3.87
CA LEU A 70 6.58 9.26 -4.26
C LEU A 70 5.72 9.59 -5.47
N THR A 71 5.81 10.83 -5.99
CA THR A 71 5.05 11.28 -7.16
C THR A 71 5.89 11.09 -8.42
N VAL A 72 5.31 10.48 -9.43
CA VAL A 72 5.96 10.28 -10.73
C VAL A 72 5.43 11.32 -11.72
N SER A 73 6.34 12.07 -12.35
CA SER A 73 6.01 12.92 -13.49
C SER A 73 5.96 12.09 -14.77
N THR A 74 4.91 12.24 -15.54
CA THR A 74 4.74 11.56 -16.83
C THR A 74 4.02 12.49 -17.81
N THR A 75 4.02 12.15 -19.10
CA THR A 75 3.35 12.93 -20.14
C THR A 75 2.05 12.22 -20.54
N ASN A 76 0.94 12.94 -20.59
CA ASN A 76 -0.33 12.41 -21.11
C ASN A 76 -0.36 12.41 -22.64
N ASP A 77 -1.44 11.90 -23.23
CA ASP A 77 -1.62 11.81 -24.70
C ASP A 77 -1.67 13.19 -25.38
N LEU A 78 -1.85 14.28 -24.61
CA LEU A 78 -1.82 15.67 -25.08
C LEU A 78 -0.45 16.34 -24.91
N LEU A 79 0.60 15.55 -24.64
CA LEU A 79 1.97 16.00 -24.37
C LEU A 79 2.10 16.95 -23.16
N GLN A 80 1.12 16.94 -22.26
CA GLN A 80 1.16 17.72 -21.02
C GLN A 80 1.82 16.88 -19.92
N GLU A 81 2.72 17.52 -19.17
CA GLU A 81 3.29 16.92 -17.97
C GLU A 81 2.19 16.79 -16.90
N ILE A 82 2.01 15.55 -16.40
CA ILE A 82 1.11 15.25 -15.32
C ILE A 82 1.86 14.58 -14.17
N ARG A 83 1.41 14.88 -12.96
CA ARG A 83 1.94 14.26 -11.74
C ARG A 83 1.00 13.15 -11.28
N VAL A 84 1.53 11.95 -11.20
CA VAL A 84 0.77 10.77 -10.77
C VAL A 84 1.15 10.44 -9.32
N PRO A 85 0.24 10.59 -8.35
CA PRO A 85 0.50 10.25 -6.96
C PRO A 85 0.62 8.74 -6.78
N PRO A 86 1.20 8.26 -5.66
CA PRO A 86 1.22 6.84 -5.33
C PRO A 86 -0.20 6.28 -5.21
N GLU A 87 -0.34 4.97 -5.41
CA GLU A 87 -1.59 4.28 -5.12
C GLU A 87 -1.74 4.11 -3.60
N LEU A 88 -2.91 4.46 -3.05
CA LEU A 88 -3.23 4.24 -1.64
C LEU A 88 -4.20 3.07 -1.50
N VAL A 89 -3.83 2.11 -0.67
CA VAL A 89 -4.66 0.95 -0.29
C VAL A 89 -4.80 0.95 1.22
N ILE A 90 -6.04 0.87 1.71
CA ILE A 90 -6.32 0.85 3.15
C ILE A 90 -6.99 -0.47 3.55
N ASP A 91 -6.58 -1.05 4.67
CA ASP A 91 -7.38 -2.09 5.32
C ASP A 91 -8.56 -1.43 6.04
N GLN A 92 -9.76 -1.74 5.56
CA GLN A 92 -11.01 -1.24 6.10
C GLN A 92 -11.69 -2.25 7.04
N THR A 93 -11.03 -3.34 7.39
CA THR A 93 -11.57 -4.37 8.26
C THR A 93 -11.70 -3.81 9.69
N GLY A 94 -12.91 -3.63 10.18
CA GLY A 94 -13.19 -3.28 11.58
C GLY A 94 -13.22 -1.79 11.95
N VAL A 95 -12.32 -0.94 11.46
CA VAL A 95 -12.23 0.49 11.86
C VAL A 95 -12.65 1.46 10.75
N GLY A 96 -12.87 0.96 9.61
CA GLY A 96 -12.72 1.57 8.29
C GLY A 96 -13.58 2.76 7.93
N ALA A 97 -14.84 2.88 8.32
CA ALA A 97 -15.70 3.93 7.79
C ALA A 97 -15.26 5.35 8.23
N PRO A 98 -15.02 5.66 9.51
CA PRO A 98 -14.66 7.02 9.91
C PRO A 98 -13.32 7.49 9.34
N VAL A 99 -12.33 6.59 9.24
CA VAL A 99 -11.01 6.96 8.68
C VAL A 99 -11.08 7.13 7.17
N ALA A 100 -11.84 6.29 6.48
CA ALA A 100 -12.10 6.46 5.06
C ALA A 100 -12.73 7.83 4.76
N ASP A 101 -13.64 8.31 5.61
CA ASP A 101 -14.25 9.63 5.47
C ASP A 101 -13.23 10.75 5.68
N LEU A 102 -12.37 10.65 6.71
CA LEU A 102 -11.28 11.60 6.93
C LEU A 102 -10.29 11.69 5.74
N LEU A 103 -10.02 10.56 5.08
CA LEU A 103 -9.18 10.54 3.88
C LEU A 103 -9.89 11.18 2.67
N ARG A 104 -11.20 10.95 2.52
CA ARG A 104 -12.02 11.60 1.47
C ARG A 104 -12.14 13.10 1.65
N GLU A 105 -12.29 13.59 2.89
CA GLU A 105 -12.27 15.01 3.22
C GLU A 105 -10.97 15.73 2.82
N ARG A 106 -9.89 14.96 2.62
CA ARG A 106 -8.59 15.44 2.15
C ARG A 106 -8.37 15.23 0.65
N ASP A 107 -9.43 14.92 -0.09
CA ASP A 107 -9.42 14.63 -1.53
C ASP A 107 -8.50 13.45 -1.92
N LEU A 108 -8.26 12.51 -1.00
CA LEU A 108 -7.45 11.34 -1.30
C LEU A 108 -8.27 10.26 -1.99
N ILE A 109 -7.71 9.76 -3.08
CA ILE A 109 -8.26 8.63 -3.82
C ILE A 109 -7.56 7.36 -3.35
N PHE A 110 -8.33 6.37 -2.89
CA PHE A 110 -7.81 5.12 -2.38
C PHE A 110 -8.66 3.91 -2.78
N ARG A 111 -8.08 2.72 -2.65
CA ARG A 111 -8.79 1.44 -2.66
C ARG A 111 -8.92 0.93 -1.23
N SER A 112 -10.07 0.36 -0.92
CA SER A 112 -10.31 -0.29 0.36
C SER A 112 -10.21 -1.80 0.20
N VAL A 113 -9.54 -2.44 1.13
CA VAL A 113 -9.52 -3.89 1.28
C VAL A 113 -10.29 -4.23 2.54
N VAL A 114 -11.20 -5.20 2.45
CA VAL A 114 -11.87 -5.83 3.58
C VAL A 114 -11.42 -7.28 3.62
N ILE A 115 -10.67 -7.65 4.65
CA ILE A 115 -10.15 -8.99 4.83
C ILE A 115 -11.29 -9.90 5.29
N THR A 116 -11.48 -11.02 4.59
CA THR A 116 -12.59 -11.95 4.85
C THR A 116 -12.08 -13.37 5.09
N GLY A 117 -12.93 -14.18 5.75
CA GLY A 117 -12.73 -15.63 5.86
C GLY A 117 -13.30 -16.43 4.66
N GLY A 118 -13.82 -15.76 3.64
CA GLY A 118 -14.40 -16.42 2.47
C GLY A 118 -13.36 -17.01 1.51
N ASP A 119 -13.84 -17.55 0.38
CA ASP A 119 -13.01 -18.27 -0.59
C ASP A 119 -12.81 -17.52 -1.91
N LYS A 120 -13.48 -16.39 -2.11
CA LYS A 120 -13.46 -15.66 -3.38
C LYS A 120 -13.24 -14.18 -3.16
N VAL A 121 -12.44 -13.60 -4.03
CA VAL A 121 -12.28 -12.14 -4.13
C VAL A 121 -13.55 -11.56 -4.76
N ASN A 122 -14.14 -10.57 -4.10
CA ASN A 122 -15.24 -9.77 -4.63
C ASN A 122 -14.85 -8.30 -4.69
N ARG A 123 -15.35 -7.60 -5.70
CA ARG A 123 -15.09 -6.18 -5.89
C ARG A 123 -16.39 -5.41 -6.11
N GLU A 124 -16.53 -4.31 -5.41
CA GLU A 124 -17.61 -3.34 -5.58
C GLU A 124 -17.01 -1.92 -5.63
N GLY A 125 -16.97 -1.35 -6.82
CA GLY A 125 -16.29 -0.06 -7.03
C GLY A 125 -14.81 -0.13 -6.68
N ARG A 126 -14.41 0.59 -5.62
CA ARG A 126 -13.04 0.63 -5.07
C ARG A 126 -12.85 -0.22 -3.81
N VAL A 127 -13.86 -0.97 -3.41
CA VAL A 127 -13.82 -1.87 -2.26
C VAL A 127 -13.58 -3.29 -2.75
N TYR A 128 -12.56 -3.93 -2.20
CA TYR A 128 -12.18 -5.31 -2.48
C TYR A 128 -12.38 -6.14 -1.22
N ARG A 129 -13.17 -7.20 -1.30
CA ARG A 129 -13.25 -8.23 -0.25
C ARG A 129 -12.31 -9.35 -0.62
N VAL A 130 -11.27 -9.54 0.18
CA VAL A 130 -10.17 -10.46 -0.14
C VAL A 130 -10.03 -11.51 0.95
N PRO A 131 -10.00 -12.80 0.63
CA PRO A 131 -9.71 -13.86 1.60
C PRO A 131 -8.35 -13.63 2.26
N LYS A 132 -8.27 -13.75 3.60
CA LYS A 132 -7.01 -13.62 4.35
C LYS A 132 -5.93 -14.54 3.79
N ARG A 133 -6.29 -15.79 3.48
CA ARG A 133 -5.35 -16.77 2.92
C ARG A 133 -4.70 -16.31 1.61
N ASP A 134 -5.44 -15.62 0.75
CA ASP A 134 -4.92 -15.16 -0.54
C ASP A 134 -3.86 -14.06 -0.36
N LEU A 135 -4.09 -13.16 0.61
CA LEU A 135 -3.11 -12.12 0.98
C LEU A 135 -1.85 -12.74 1.59
N VAL A 136 -2.00 -13.68 2.52
CA VAL A 136 -0.87 -14.38 3.15
C VAL A 136 -0.07 -15.15 2.10
N SER A 137 -0.74 -15.94 1.26
CA SER A 137 -0.08 -16.71 0.19
C SER A 137 0.65 -15.80 -0.82
N ALA A 138 0.06 -14.66 -1.20
CA ALA A 138 0.72 -13.72 -2.10
C ALA A 138 2.00 -13.14 -1.47
N LEU A 139 1.97 -12.83 -0.17
CA LEU A 139 3.13 -12.32 0.55
C LEU A 139 4.22 -13.40 0.67
N GLU A 140 3.87 -14.61 1.10
CA GLU A 140 4.78 -15.74 1.22
C GLU A 140 5.47 -16.08 -0.12
N VAL A 141 4.70 -16.20 -1.20
CA VAL A 141 5.24 -16.46 -2.54
C VAL A 141 6.20 -15.35 -2.96
N SER A 142 5.84 -14.08 -2.73
CA SER A 142 6.68 -12.93 -3.09
C SER A 142 8.01 -12.92 -2.34
N LEU A 143 8.02 -13.35 -1.08
CA LEU A 143 9.24 -13.50 -0.28
C LEU A 143 10.08 -14.69 -0.71
N GLN A 144 9.46 -15.87 -0.87
CA GLN A 144 10.16 -17.10 -1.25
C GLN A 144 10.80 -17.01 -2.64
N THR A 145 10.15 -16.33 -3.57
CA THR A 145 10.66 -16.11 -4.93
C THR A 145 11.64 -14.94 -5.03
N GLY A 146 11.87 -14.20 -3.94
CA GLY A 146 12.73 -13.02 -3.94
C GLY A 146 12.19 -11.83 -4.75
N VAL A 147 10.90 -11.87 -5.11
CA VAL A 147 10.20 -10.76 -5.77
C VAL A 147 10.05 -9.59 -4.79
N LEU A 148 9.68 -9.89 -3.53
CA LEU A 148 9.64 -8.86 -2.47
C LEU A 148 11.00 -8.78 -1.77
N LYS A 149 11.56 -7.58 -1.76
CA LYS A 149 12.80 -7.24 -1.07
C LYS A 149 12.57 -6.07 -0.13
N ALA A 150 13.24 -6.08 1.02
CA ALA A 150 13.26 -4.94 1.93
C ALA A 150 14.47 -4.06 1.66
N ALA A 151 14.31 -2.74 1.71
CA ALA A 151 15.43 -1.81 1.67
C ALA A 151 16.32 -2.01 2.91
N GLU A 152 17.61 -1.75 2.73
CA GLU A 152 18.55 -1.77 3.86
C GLU A 152 18.19 -0.68 4.87
N GLY A 153 18.35 -0.98 6.17
CA GLY A 153 18.12 -0.01 7.24
C GLY A 153 16.66 0.18 7.68
N LEU A 154 15.71 -0.63 7.21
CA LEU A 154 14.35 -0.61 7.73
C LEU A 154 14.29 -1.20 9.16
N GLU A 155 14.20 -0.32 10.18
CA GLU A 155 14.23 -0.71 11.60
C GLU A 155 13.13 -1.72 11.97
N LEU A 156 11.95 -1.62 11.38
CA LEU A 156 10.81 -2.50 11.66
C LEU A 156 10.82 -3.80 10.84
N TRP A 157 11.75 -3.96 9.88
CA TRP A 157 11.81 -5.15 9.05
C TRP A 157 12.02 -6.46 9.83
N PRO A 158 12.93 -6.52 10.84
CA PRO A 158 13.09 -7.74 11.64
C PRO A 158 11.82 -8.12 12.40
N ALA A 159 11.07 -7.14 12.94
CA ALA A 159 9.81 -7.39 13.64
C ALA A 159 8.74 -7.92 12.67
N LEU A 160 8.55 -7.26 11.52
CA LEU A 160 7.61 -7.71 10.50
C LEU A 160 7.92 -9.14 10.03
N ARG A 161 9.20 -9.48 9.86
CA ARG A 161 9.62 -10.81 9.42
C ARG A 161 9.33 -11.91 10.46
N GLN A 162 9.27 -11.56 11.73
CA GLN A 162 8.92 -12.52 12.79
C GLN A 162 7.40 -12.79 12.88
N GLU A 163 6.60 -11.85 12.43
CA GLU A 163 5.13 -11.93 12.45
C GLU A 163 4.56 -12.63 11.20
N MET A 164 5.37 -12.82 10.16
CA MET A 164 5.03 -13.52 8.91
C MET A 164 5.31 -15.01 9.01
#